data_3062ee86d026fff5939c63b28291d576
#
_entry.id   3062ee86d026fff5939c63b28291d576
#
_cell.length_a   1.000
_cell.length_b   1.000
_cell.length_c   1.000
_cell.angle_alpha   90.00
_cell.angle_beta   90.00
_cell.angle_gamma   90.00
#
_symmetry.space_group_name_H-M   'P 1'
#
loop_
_entity.id
_entity.type
_entity.pdbx_description
1 polymer ?
#
loop_
_entity_poly.entity_id
_entity_poly.type
_entity_poly.pdbx_seq_one_letter_code
_entity_poly.pdbx_strand_id
1 'polypeptide(L)'
;MQHRCLMIPLLVHGWLIASPISISERPCPQSCRCDGKIVYCESNAFQDVPNNVSVRCQGLSLRYNSLVNLRASQFSGLSQLVWLYLDHNYINAVDSQAFHGVQRLKELILSSNKITQLQNNTFTAVPNLRNLDISYNKLQALQPSQFQGLRKLLSLHLRSNSLKNVPMRVFQDLRNLEFLDLGYNRLRSLTRNAFAGLLKLIELHLEHNQFSKINFSHFPRLTKLRAFYLQWNRIKSISQGISWKWTSLQKLDLSGNELQVMDASTYQCLPNLQTLNLDSNKLSNISQETVDSWISLTSISLAGNVWHCSSSICPLVAWLRNFNGNMETAMICAGPKKAQGVTVIDAVETFSICKVTPTTLVVSTIASLNTGSQPELLPFPTLSRVEQELTRSCTAIPCPSISPTSPEQNFEYVSFHKIIAGCIALSLSVAIILLVIYVSWKRYPSSIKQLQQRSMVKKRKKKVQQTECTVSSSLQEYYVNYKPTNAETMDMLVNGTGPYTYTISGSRECEV
;
A
#
# COMPACT_ATOMS: atom_id res chain seq x y z
N MET A 1 85.44 -20.45 58.44
CA MET A 1 84.41 -21.02 57.57
C MET A 1 83.23 -20.04 57.61
N GLN A 2 83.05 -19.28 56.54
CA GLN A 2 82.15 -18.18 56.47
C GLN A 2 80.83 -18.63 55.79
N HIS A 3 79.76 -18.49 56.54
CA HIS A 3 78.39 -18.58 55.95
C HIS A 3 77.92 -17.20 55.47
N ARG A 4 77.76 -17.03 54.19
CA ARG A 4 77.14 -15.86 53.61
C ARG A 4 75.62 -16.11 53.53
N CYS A 5 74.82 -15.33 54.25
CA CYS A 5 73.42 -15.19 54.10
C CYS A 5 73.09 -14.32 52.86
N LEU A 6 72.38 -14.89 51.89
CA LEU A 6 71.81 -14.20 50.76
C LEU A 6 70.44 -13.60 51.16
N MET A 7 70.36 -12.31 51.18
CA MET A 7 69.11 -11.56 51.35
C MET A 7 68.41 -11.45 49.95
N ILE A 8 67.23 -12.01 49.87
CA ILE A 8 66.35 -11.86 48.69
C ILE A 8 65.47 -10.65 48.90
N PRO A 9 65.43 -9.66 47.97
CA PRO A 9 64.50 -8.55 48.08
C PRO A 9 63.12 -8.99 47.61
N LEU A 10 62.09 -8.92 48.45
CA LEU A 10 60.67 -9.04 48.14
C LEU A 10 60.20 -7.87 47.26
N LEU A 11 60.04 -8.10 45.96
CA LEU A 11 59.38 -7.18 45.07
C LEU A 11 57.88 -7.20 45.39
N VAL A 12 57.40 -6.19 46.09
CA VAL A 12 55.98 -5.91 46.26
C VAL A 12 55.42 -5.39 44.92
N HIS A 13 54.79 -6.27 44.16
CA HIS A 13 54.02 -5.85 43.00
C HIS A 13 52.74 -5.18 43.48
N GLY A 14 52.75 -3.86 43.49
CA GLY A 14 51.53 -3.04 43.65
C GLY A 14 50.60 -3.26 42.48
N TRP A 15 49.56 -4.03 42.66
CA TRP A 15 48.44 -4.08 41.75
C TRP A 15 47.70 -2.72 41.83
N LEU A 16 47.98 -1.83 40.87
CA LEU A 16 47.11 -0.70 40.60
C LEU A 16 45.77 -1.29 40.11
N ILE A 17 44.82 -1.40 41.03
CA ILE A 17 43.43 -1.62 40.70
C ILE A 17 43.00 -0.36 39.96
N ALA A 18 43.05 -0.39 38.62
CA ALA A 18 42.39 0.60 37.78
C ALA A 18 40.91 0.48 38.05
N SER A 19 40.40 1.35 38.91
CA SER A 19 38.95 1.52 39.08
C SER A 19 38.34 1.73 37.70
N PRO A 20 37.31 0.98 37.32
CA PRO A 20 36.66 1.25 36.07
C PRO A 20 36.17 2.70 36.10
N ILE A 21 36.69 3.53 35.20
CA ILE A 21 36.18 4.88 34.99
C ILE A 21 34.69 4.71 34.69
N SER A 22 33.87 4.93 35.68
CA SER A 22 32.44 5.06 35.55
C SER A 22 32.22 6.26 34.62
N ILE A 23 32.01 5.98 33.33
CA ILE A 23 31.62 7.02 32.39
C ILE A 23 30.24 7.46 32.90
N SER A 24 30.22 8.56 33.66
CA SER A 24 29.00 9.19 34.15
C SER A 24 28.06 9.36 32.96
N GLU A 25 26.99 8.57 32.91
CA GLU A 25 25.94 8.81 31.93
C GLU A 25 25.44 10.23 32.16
N ARG A 26 25.38 11.03 31.07
CA ARG A 26 24.83 12.38 31.15
C ARG A 26 23.45 12.30 31.78
N PRO A 27 23.12 13.19 32.75
CA PRO A 27 21.78 13.21 33.34
C PRO A 27 20.73 13.40 32.24
N CYS A 28 19.56 12.84 32.46
CA CYS A 28 18.43 13.04 31.54
C CYS A 28 18.17 14.54 31.34
N PRO A 29 17.94 15.03 30.12
CA PRO A 29 17.63 16.43 29.90
C PRO A 29 16.44 16.87 30.73
N GLN A 30 16.47 18.10 31.22
CA GLN A 30 15.37 18.69 32.00
C GLN A 30 14.07 18.60 31.23
N SER A 31 12.97 18.28 31.88
CA SER A 31 11.64 18.10 31.30
C SER A 31 11.53 16.93 30.31
N CYS A 32 12.54 16.04 30.22
CA CYS A 32 12.45 14.81 29.44
C CYS A 32 12.38 13.60 30.36
N ARG A 33 11.85 12.51 29.85
CA ARG A 33 11.88 11.19 30.49
C ARG A 33 12.86 10.30 29.74
N CYS A 34 13.79 9.69 30.47
CA CYS A 34 14.75 8.75 29.89
C CYS A 34 14.42 7.32 30.30
N ASP A 35 14.48 6.41 29.34
CA ASP A 35 14.31 4.98 29.55
C ASP A 35 15.44 4.24 28.84
N GLY A 36 16.50 3.92 29.58
CA GLY A 36 17.71 3.37 29.02
C GLY A 36 18.34 4.28 27.96
N LYS A 37 18.33 3.84 26.71
CA LYS A 37 18.88 4.59 25.57
C LYS A 37 17.84 5.42 24.81
N ILE A 38 16.64 5.56 25.35
CA ILE A 38 15.54 6.28 24.74
C ILE A 38 15.24 7.54 25.55
N VAL A 39 15.02 8.65 24.86
CA VAL A 39 14.74 9.96 25.46
C VAL A 39 13.43 10.48 24.91
N TYR A 40 12.46 10.73 25.78
CA TYR A 40 11.16 11.29 25.47
C TYR A 40 11.09 12.72 26.00
N CYS A 41 10.98 13.68 25.10
CA CYS A 41 10.88 15.11 25.38
C CYS A 41 9.58 15.66 24.76
N GLU A 42 8.45 15.01 25.05
CA GLU A 42 7.16 15.29 24.41
C GLU A 42 6.36 16.35 25.19
N SER A 43 5.60 17.19 24.48
CA SER A 43 4.63 18.15 25.06
C SER A 43 5.24 19.14 26.07
N ASN A 44 6.44 19.62 25.83
CA ASN A 44 7.18 20.51 26.73
C ASN A 44 7.45 21.90 26.14
N ALA A 45 6.80 22.23 25.01
CA ALA A 45 6.96 23.49 24.28
C ALA A 45 8.42 23.80 23.87
N PHE A 46 9.27 22.78 23.69
CA PHE A 46 10.62 22.95 23.19
C PHE A 46 10.63 23.64 21.84
N GLN A 47 11.44 24.70 21.72
CA GLN A 47 11.68 25.42 20.46
C GLN A 47 12.93 24.89 19.74
N ASP A 48 13.76 24.11 20.43
CA ASP A 48 14.98 23.51 19.93
C ASP A 48 15.20 22.12 20.55
N VAL A 49 16.17 21.37 20.03
CA VAL A 49 16.60 20.09 20.61
C VAL A 49 17.19 20.35 22.00
N PRO A 50 16.74 19.67 23.07
CA PRO A 50 17.27 19.88 24.42
C PRO A 50 18.76 19.62 24.50
N ASN A 51 19.45 20.46 25.26
CA ASN A 51 20.84 20.23 25.58
C ASN A 51 21.01 18.96 26.42
N ASN A 52 22.19 18.34 26.38
CA ASN A 52 22.57 17.17 27.22
C ASN A 52 21.87 15.86 26.85
N VAL A 53 21.22 15.73 25.67
CA VAL A 53 20.83 14.40 25.17
C VAL A 53 22.08 13.53 25.08
N SER A 54 22.02 12.33 25.66
CA SER A 54 23.16 11.40 25.69
C SER A 54 23.60 11.03 24.27
N VAL A 55 24.90 11.04 23.99
CA VAL A 55 25.50 10.57 22.73
C VAL A 55 25.21 9.09 22.43
N ARG A 56 24.81 8.31 23.46
CA ARG A 56 24.39 6.92 23.35
C ARG A 56 22.90 6.77 23.04
N CYS A 57 22.15 7.88 22.92
CA CYS A 57 20.73 7.88 22.63
C CYS A 57 20.45 7.14 21.30
N GLN A 58 19.55 6.16 21.34
CA GLN A 58 19.13 5.36 20.19
C GLN A 58 17.74 5.76 19.69
N GLY A 59 16.95 6.39 20.54
CA GLY A 59 15.63 6.87 20.20
C GLY A 59 15.35 8.22 20.85
N LEU A 60 14.92 9.21 20.06
CA LEU A 60 14.56 10.53 20.52
C LEU A 60 13.17 10.90 20.04
N SER A 61 12.27 11.19 20.97
CA SER A 61 10.98 11.77 20.70
C SER A 61 10.91 13.23 21.12
N LEU A 62 10.60 14.09 20.16
CA LEU A 62 10.36 15.52 20.33
C LEU A 62 8.95 15.90 19.83
N ARG A 63 8.02 14.96 19.91
CA ARG A 63 6.62 15.14 19.47
C ARG A 63 5.91 16.20 20.30
N TYR A 64 4.91 16.85 19.67
CA TYR A 64 4.03 17.83 20.35
C TYR A 64 4.83 18.94 21.03
N ASN A 65 5.77 19.56 20.29
CA ASN A 65 6.56 20.69 20.75
C ASN A 65 6.41 21.92 19.86
N SER A 66 7.28 22.90 20.02
CA SER A 66 7.22 24.17 19.28
C SER A 66 8.41 24.37 18.34
N LEU A 67 8.98 23.27 17.82
CA LEU A 67 10.08 23.35 16.85
C LEU A 67 9.63 24.01 15.55
N VAL A 68 10.37 25.02 15.06
CA VAL A 68 10.03 25.77 13.85
C VAL A 68 10.97 25.45 12.68
N ASN A 69 12.24 25.30 12.96
CA ASN A 69 13.28 25.05 11.95
C ASN A 69 14.19 23.91 12.38
N LEU A 70 14.60 23.08 11.44
CA LEU A 70 15.70 22.12 11.62
C LEU A 70 16.94 22.68 10.95
N ARG A 71 17.95 23.01 11.79
CA ARG A 71 19.21 23.63 11.35
C ARG A 71 20.23 22.58 10.92
N ALA A 72 21.25 23.01 10.17
CA ALA A 72 22.36 22.16 9.78
C ALA A 72 23.00 21.48 11.00
N SER A 73 23.27 20.18 10.89
CA SER A 73 23.95 19.35 11.90
C SER A 73 23.32 19.37 13.31
N GLN A 74 22.02 19.68 13.41
CA GLN A 74 21.30 19.83 14.68
C GLN A 74 21.32 18.57 15.57
N PHE A 75 21.46 17.40 14.95
CA PHE A 75 21.50 16.10 15.62
C PHE A 75 22.89 15.44 15.57
N SER A 76 23.95 16.16 15.15
CA SER A 76 25.27 15.58 14.83
C SER A 76 25.93 14.82 16.00
N GLY A 77 25.66 15.22 17.26
CA GLY A 77 26.14 14.51 18.44
C GLY A 77 25.46 13.17 18.73
N LEU A 78 24.38 12.81 18.00
CA LEU A 78 23.54 11.65 18.29
C LEU A 78 23.80 10.49 17.29
N SER A 79 25.06 10.14 17.10
CA SER A 79 25.49 9.14 16.07
C SER A 79 24.91 7.73 16.25
N GLN A 80 24.37 7.40 17.43
CA GLN A 80 23.73 6.11 17.71
C GLN A 80 22.23 6.11 17.45
N LEU A 81 21.65 7.23 17.03
CA LEU A 81 20.22 7.39 16.85
C LEU A 81 19.68 6.44 15.77
N VAL A 82 18.63 5.69 16.13
CA VAL A 82 17.94 4.71 15.27
C VAL A 82 16.60 5.23 14.83
N TRP A 83 15.88 5.96 15.70
CA TRP A 83 14.64 6.61 15.39
C TRP A 83 14.55 8.01 15.97
N LEU A 84 13.86 8.91 15.23
CA LEU A 84 13.69 10.32 15.57
C LEU A 84 12.24 10.73 15.23
N TYR A 85 11.50 11.15 16.26
CA TYR A 85 10.13 11.61 16.12
C TYR A 85 10.04 13.11 16.34
N LEU A 86 9.56 13.82 15.31
CA LEU A 86 9.45 15.27 15.23
C LEU A 86 8.03 15.71 14.84
N ASP A 87 7.08 14.77 14.87
CA ASP A 87 5.72 15.04 14.48
C ASP A 87 4.99 15.98 15.45
N HIS A 88 3.91 16.60 14.96
CA HIS A 88 3.13 17.56 15.72
C HIS A 88 3.97 18.73 16.27
N ASN A 89 4.73 19.33 15.38
CA ASN A 89 5.50 20.54 15.64
C ASN A 89 5.10 21.65 14.64
N TYR A 90 5.86 22.73 14.57
CA TYR A 90 5.63 23.84 13.65
C TYR A 90 6.73 23.93 12.59
N ILE A 91 7.44 22.82 12.30
CA ILE A 91 8.60 22.80 11.42
C ILE A 91 8.16 23.21 10.01
N ASN A 92 8.69 24.32 9.52
CA ASN A 92 8.41 24.86 8.19
C ASN A 92 9.64 24.80 7.26
N ALA A 93 10.86 24.78 7.84
CA ALA A 93 12.12 24.68 7.11
C ALA A 93 12.99 23.55 7.67
N VAL A 94 13.55 22.76 6.75
CA VAL A 94 14.50 21.69 7.04
C VAL A 94 15.75 21.95 6.21
N ASP A 95 16.85 22.21 6.88
CA ASP A 95 18.15 22.39 6.23
C ASP A 95 18.60 21.08 5.56
N SER A 96 19.29 21.16 4.43
CA SER A 96 19.79 19.98 3.71
C SER A 96 20.79 19.15 4.52
N GLN A 97 21.46 19.75 5.49
CA GLN A 97 22.40 19.14 6.40
C GLN A 97 21.80 18.84 7.80
N ALA A 98 20.48 18.99 8.00
CA ALA A 98 19.83 18.83 9.31
C ALA A 98 20.11 17.45 9.93
N PHE A 99 20.14 16.41 9.12
CA PHE A 99 20.36 15.03 9.58
C PHE A 99 21.81 14.54 9.46
N HIS A 100 22.76 15.48 9.28
CA HIS A 100 24.17 15.11 9.27
C HIS A 100 24.59 14.51 10.62
N GLY A 101 25.36 13.40 10.59
CA GLY A 101 25.86 12.70 11.79
C GLY A 101 24.96 11.60 12.33
N VAL A 102 23.68 11.46 11.88
CA VAL A 102 22.76 10.39 12.35
C VAL A 102 22.59 9.26 11.32
N GLN A 103 23.69 8.75 10.81
CA GLN A 103 23.73 7.74 9.73
C GLN A 103 23.05 6.40 10.07
N ARG A 104 22.84 6.09 11.37
CA ARG A 104 22.18 4.87 11.83
C ARG A 104 20.66 4.96 11.83
N LEU A 105 20.11 6.14 11.51
CA LEU A 105 18.67 6.38 11.54
C LEU A 105 17.94 5.42 10.60
N LYS A 106 16.91 4.75 11.14
CA LYS A 106 16.03 3.83 10.41
C LYS A 106 14.62 4.36 10.28
N GLU A 107 14.23 5.22 11.21
CA GLU A 107 12.88 5.79 11.25
C GLU A 107 12.93 7.29 11.53
N LEU A 108 12.25 8.06 10.69
CA LEU A 108 12.12 9.51 10.79
C LEU A 108 10.67 9.91 10.56
N ILE A 109 10.06 10.50 11.58
CA ILE A 109 8.68 10.97 11.54
C ILE A 109 8.68 12.50 11.59
N LEU A 110 8.20 13.13 10.52
CA LEU A 110 8.08 14.57 10.34
C LEU A 110 6.62 14.97 10.07
N SER A 111 5.67 14.04 10.30
CA SER A 111 4.25 14.28 10.02
C SER A 111 3.65 15.40 10.86
N SER A 112 2.52 15.95 10.43
CA SER A 112 1.80 17.02 11.15
C SER A 112 2.69 18.23 11.49
N ASN A 113 3.34 18.77 10.45
CA ASN A 113 4.18 19.96 10.52
C ASN A 113 3.74 21.02 9.48
N LYS A 114 4.57 22.00 9.19
CA LYS A 114 4.29 23.08 8.23
C LYS A 114 5.27 23.11 7.05
N ILE A 115 5.93 21.99 6.73
CA ILE A 115 6.96 21.89 5.71
C ILE A 115 6.35 22.15 4.34
N THR A 116 6.81 23.20 3.64
CA THR A 116 6.32 23.57 2.30
C THR A 116 7.21 23.04 1.18
N GLN A 117 8.48 22.85 1.46
CA GLN A 117 9.48 22.31 0.53
C GLN A 117 10.63 21.64 1.29
N LEU A 118 11.29 20.72 0.63
CA LEU A 118 12.50 20.07 1.10
C LEU A 118 13.59 20.33 0.08
N GLN A 119 14.77 20.65 0.57
CA GLN A 119 15.93 20.88 -0.28
C GLN A 119 16.43 19.57 -0.91
N ASN A 120 17.15 19.67 -2.03
CA ASN A 120 17.86 18.52 -2.57
C ASN A 120 18.83 17.98 -1.52
N ASN A 121 19.03 16.66 -1.54
CA ASN A 121 19.98 15.97 -0.66
C ASN A 121 19.64 15.99 0.85
N THR A 122 18.47 16.48 1.28
CA THR A 122 18.05 16.51 2.69
C THR A 122 18.19 15.13 3.38
N PHE A 123 17.98 14.03 2.67
CA PHE A 123 18.05 12.68 3.23
C PHE A 123 19.31 11.90 2.86
N THR A 124 20.28 12.47 2.17
CA THR A 124 21.50 11.75 1.75
C THR A 124 22.37 11.33 2.93
N ALA A 125 22.29 12.06 4.06
CA ALA A 125 23.02 11.75 5.28
C ALA A 125 22.44 10.53 6.05
N VAL A 126 21.24 10.04 5.68
CA VAL A 126 20.53 8.95 6.38
C VAL A 126 20.24 7.74 5.48
N PRO A 127 21.25 7.11 4.84
CA PRO A 127 21.07 6.06 3.84
C PRO A 127 20.49 4.75 4.40
N ASN A 128 20.42 4.62 5.72
CA ASN A 128 19.88 3.44 6.40
C ASN A 128 18.39 3.55 6.73
N LEU A 129 17.74 4.65 6.33
CA LEU A 129 16.33 4.90 6.61
C LEU A 129 15.45 3.79 6.01
N ARG A 130 14.47 3.32 6.81
CA ARG A 130 13.48 2.30 6.45
C ARG A 130 12.06 2.86 6.44
N ASN A 131 11.76 3.79 7.32
CA ASN A 131 10.49 4.46 7.41
C ASN A 131 10.68 5.98 7.39
N LEU A 132 9.99 6.66 6.47
CA LEU A 132 9.97 8.12 6.36
C LEU A 132 8.52 8.58 6.27
N ASP A 133 8.08 9.30 7.29
CA ASP A 133 6.76 9.91 7.30
C ASP A 133 6.86 11.43 7.25
N ILE A 134 6.34 12.01 6.16
CA ILE A 134 6.24 13.47 5.92
C ILE A 134 4.77 13.83 5.65
N SER A 135 3.84 13.00 6.08
CA SER A 135 2.41 13.22 5.89
C SER A 135 1.91 14.45 6.67
N TYR A 136 0.72 14.95 6.31
CA TYR A 136 0.10 16.11 6.98
C TYR A 136 1.04 17.33 7.05
N ASN A 137 1.62 17.68 5.89
CA ASN A 137 2.46 18.86 5.70
C ASN A 137 1.90 19.76 4.58
N LYS A 138 2.67 20.68 4.08
CA LYS A 138 2.28 21.63 3.02
C LYS A 138 3.15 21.52 1.78
N LEU A 139 3.74 20.34 1.53
CA LEU A 139 4.62 20.11 0.37
C LEU A 139 3.85 20.34 -0.93
N GLN A 140 4.38 21.24 -1.80
CA GLN A 140 3.76 21.59 -3.07
C GLN A 140 4.37 20.82 -4.25
N ALA A 141 5.62 20.45 -4.16
CA ALA A 141 6.36 19.72 -5.18
C ALA A 141 7.45 18.84 -4.57
N LEU A 142 7.82 17.78 -5.28
CA LEU A 142 8.99 16.97 -5.01
C LEU A 142 10.08 17.32 -6.02
N GLN A 143 11.33 17.31 -5.59
CA GLN A 143 12.47 17.47 -6.48
C GLN A 143 12.88 16.10 -7.07
N PRO A 144 13.40 16.01 -8.30
CA PRO A 144 13.77 14.74 -8.90
C PRO A 144 14.78 13.90 -8.09
N SER A 145 15.68 14.55 -7.34
CA SER A 145 16.68 13.90 -6.47
C SER A 145 16.24 13.82 -4.99
N GLN A 146 14.97 14.09 -4.66
CA GLN A 146 14.49 14.23 -3.27
C GLN A 146 14.80 13.02 -2.40
N PHE A 147 14.69 11.82 -2.94
CA PHE A 147 14.90 10.56 -2.21
C PHE A 147 16.13 9.79 -2.68
N GLN A 148 17.10 10.53 -3.29
CA GLN A 148 18.34 9.92 -3.77
C GLN A 148 19.09 9.22 -2.64
N GLY A 149 19.58 8.00 -2.89
CA GLY A 149 20.37 7.21 -1.95
C GLY A 149 19.56 6.43 -0.90
N LEU A 150 18.24 6.63 -0.75
CA LEU A 150 17.40 5.91 0.22
C LEU A 150 17.06 4.47 -0.22
N ARG A 151 18.09 3.69 -0.55
CA ARG A 151 17.92 2.33 -1.12
C ARG A 151 17.34 1.31 -0.14
N LYS A 152 17.33 1.61 1.17
CA LYS A 152 16.80 0.73 2.24
C LYS A 152 15.40 1.11 2.69
N LEU A 153 14.81 2.16 2.12
CA LEU A 153 13.48 2.63 2.50
C LEU A 153 12.44 1.57 2.14
N LEU A 154 11.57 1.24 3.10
CA LEU A 154 10.48 0.27 2.99
C LEU A 154 9.13 0.98 2.92
N SER A 155 8.96 2.07 3.65
CA SER A 155 7.72 2.82 3.75
C SER A 155 7.96 4.32 3.58
N LEU A 156 7.16 4.96 2.71
CA LEU A 156 7.17 6.39 2.45
C LEU A 156 5.75 6.94 2.52
N HIS A 157 5.53 7.84 3.49
CA HIS A 157 4.25 8.50 3.69
C HIS A 157 4.34 9.97 3.27
N LEU A 158 3.56 10.34 2.25
CA LEU A 158 3.43 11.71 1.70
C LEU A 158 1.96 12.16 1.70
N ARG A 159 1.08 11.45 2.45
CA ARG A 159 -0.35 11.70 2.57
C ARG A 159 -0.65 13.12 3.06
N SER A 160 -1.77 13.67 2.64
CA SER A 160 -2.26 14.98 3.11
C SER A 160 -1.21 16.08 2.96
N ASN A 161 -0.75 16.27 1.73
CA ASN A 161 0.11 17.35 1.30
C ASN A 161 -0.58 18.16 0.17
N SER A 162 0.16 19.01 -0.53
CA SER A 162 -0.34 19.81 -1.64
C SER A 162 0.35 19.49 -2.97
N LEU A 163 0.80 18.24 -3.14
CA LEU A 163 1.54 17.82 -4.33
C LEU A 163 0.65 17.86 -5.57
N LYS A 164 1.10 18.57 -6.62
CA LYS A 164 0.37 18.72 -7.88
C LYS A 164 0.80 17.70 -8.94
N ASN A 165 2.02 17.22 -8.87
CA ASN A 165 2.59 16.22 -9.76
C ASN A 165 3.63 15.36 -9.05
N VAL A 166 3.96 14.23 -9.68
CA VAL A 166 5.08 13.36 -9.30
C VAL A 166 6.12 13.46 -10.41
N PRO A 167 7.33 13.98 -10.11
CA PRO A 167 8.39 14.11 -11.12
C PRO A 167 8.82 12.75 -11.67
N MET A 168 9.27 12.73 -12.92
CA MET A 168 9.80 11.52 -13.52
C MET A 168 10.99 10.99 -12.69
N ARG A 169 10.98 9.67 -12.40
CA ARG A 169 12.07 8.96 -11.71
C ARG A 169 12.39 9.47 -10.28
N VAL A 170 11.52 10.23 -9.63
CA VAL A 170 11.76 10.73 -8.26
C VAL A 170 11.96 9.58 -7.25
N PHE A 171 11.40 8.41 -7.50
CA PHE A 171 11.51 7.23 -6.65
C PHE A 171 12.55 6.20 -7.16
N GLN A 172 13.40 6.53 -8.12
CA GLN A 172 14.26 5.53 -8.81
C GLN A 172 15.23 4.78 -7.89
N ASP A 173 15.64 5.39 -6.77
CA ASP A 173 16.55 4.78 -5.79
C ASP A 173 15.81 3.95 -4.73
N LEU A 174 14.49 4.06 -4.63
CA LEU A 174 13.66 3.39 -3.62
C LEU A 174 13.37 1.93 -3.99
N ARG A 175 14.41 1.17 -4.31
CA ARG A 175 14.29 -0.19 -4.88
C ARG A 175 13.70 -1.21 -3.92
N ASN A 176 13.70 -0.94 -2.61
CA ASN A 176 13.14 -1.79 -1.59
C ASN A 176 11.79 -1.29 -1.06
N LEU A 177 11.24 -0.18 -1.59
CA LEU A 177 9.99 0.37 -1.12
C LEU A 177 8.85 -0.63 -1.33
N GLU A 178 8.11 -0.89 -0.26
CA GLU A 178 6.97 -1.80 -0.21
C GLU A 178 5.64 -1.05 -0.07
N PHE A 179 5.67 0.11 0.58
CA PHE A 179 4.50 0.95 0.83
C PHE A 179 4.74 2.40 0.38
N LEU A 180 3.82 2.96 -0.42
CA LEU A 180 3.84 4.37 -0.85
C LEU A 180 2.45 4.99 -0.70
N ASP A 181 2.35 6.01 0.15
CA ASP A 181 1.12 6.77 0.33
C ASP A 181 1.25 8.19 -0.21
N LEU A 182 0.50 8.48 -1.27
CA LEU A 182 0.33 9.78 -1.92
C LEU A 182 -1.13 10.25 -1.85
N GLY A 183 -1.94 9.63 -1.01
CA GLY A 183 -3.35 9.99 -0.80
C GLY A 183 -3.53 11.42 -0.30
N TYR A 184 -4.72 11.98 -0.49
CA TYR A 184 -5.07 13.35 -0.04
C TYR A 184 -4.07 14.41 -0.52
N ASN A 185 -3.78 14.39 -1.82
CA ASN A 185 -2.96 15.39 -2.49
C ASN A 185 -3.75 16.09 -3.60
N ARG A 186 -3.06 16.82 -4.50
CA ARG A 186 -3.68 17.55 -5.61
C ARG A 186 -3.21 17.04 -6.97
N LEU A 187 -2.88 15.74 -7.03
CA LEU A 187 -2.36 15.10 -8.25
C LEU A 187 -3.45 15.03 -9.32
N ARG A 188 -3.16 15.53 -10.53
CA ARG A 188 -4.11 15.55 -11.66
C ARG A 188 -3.76 14.53 -12.74
N SER A 189 -2.49 14.24 -12.89
CA SER A 189 -1.97 13.31 -13.88
C SER A 189 -0.67 12.69 -13.40
N LEU A 190 -0.31 11.56 -14.00
CA LEU A 190 0.97 10.90 -13.76
C LEU A 190 1.89 11.15 -14.96
N THR A 191 3.12 11.50 -14.67
CA THR A 191 4.16 11.53 -15.70
C THR A 191 4.60 10.09 -16.02
N ARG A 192 4.96 9.83 -17.29
CA ARG A 192 5.54 8.54 -17.65
C ARG A 192 6.77 8.26 -16.78
N ASN A 193 6.91 7.03 -16.28
CA ASN A 193 8.01 6.63 -15.40
C ASN A 193 8.09 7.39 -14.04
N ALA A 194 6.99 7.99 -13.56
CA ALA A 194 6.94 8.59 -12.23
C ALA A 194 7.32 7.58 -11.13
N PHE A 195 6.84 6.35 -11.25
CA PHE A 195 7.07 5.25 -10.31
C PHE A 195 8.25 4.33 -10.70
N ALA A 196 9.16 4.80 -11.58
CA ALA A 196 10.35 4.03 -11.94
C ALA A 196 11.22 3.76 -10.71
N GLY A 197 11.72 2.53 -10.58
CA GLY A 197 12.56 2.10 -9.45
C GLY A 197 11.81 1.34 -8.35
N LEU A 198 10.48 1.41 -8.29
CA LEU A 198 9.66 0.76 -7.25
C LEU A 198 9.47 -0.74 -7.51
N LEU A 199 10.56 -1.51 -7.48
CA LEU A 199 10.58 -2.92 -7.88
C LEU A 199 9.86 -3.85 -6.89
N LYS A 200 9.76 -3.44 -5.62
CA LYS A 200 9.18 -4.24 -4.53
C LYS A 200 7.86 -3.68 -4.00
N LEU A 201 7.31 -2.64 -4.64
CA LEU A 201 6.10 -2.01 -4.16
C LEU A 201 4.95 -3.02 -4.06
N ILE A 202 4.33 -3.11 -2.89
CA ILE A 202 3.23 -3.99 -2.56
C ILE A 202 1.92 -3.22 -2.52
N GLU A 203 1.96 -1.99 -2.01
CA GLU A 203 0.78 -1.16 -1.77
C GLU A 203 1.01 0.27 -2.24
N LEU A 204 0.05 0.82 -3.02
CA LEU A 204 0.08 2.16 -3.57
C LEU A 204 -1.23 2.88 -3.30
N HIS A 205 -1.12 4.01 -2.59
CA HIS A 205 -2.22 4.89 -2.25
C HIS A 205 -2.18 6.15 -3.11
N LEU A 206 -3.24 6.38 -3.89
CA LEU A 206 -3.48 7.57 -4.71
C LEU A 206 -4.90 8.11 -4.50
N GLU A 207 -5.59 7.66 -3.46
CA GLU A 207 -6.95 8.09 -3.15
C GLU A 207 -7.02 9.58 -2.80
N HIS A 208 -8.22 10.18 -2.90
CA HIS A 208 -8.46 11.60 -2.61
C HIS A 208 -7.49 12.54 -3.33
N ASN A 209 -7.36 12.34 -4.65
CA ASN A 209 -6.61 13.21 -5.56
C ASN A 209 -7.54 13.80 -6.63
N GLN A 210 -7.01 14.31 -7.73
CA GLN A 210 -7.77 14.97 -8.78
C GLN A 210 -7.59 14.29 -10.14
N PHE A 211 -7.34 12.96 -10.16
CA PHE A 211 -7.19 12.22 -11.40
C PHE A 211 -8.51 12.15 -12.16
N SER A 212 -8.53 12.55 -13.44
CA SER A 212 -9.69 12.41 -14.33
C SER A 212 -9.62 11.17 -15.21
N LYS A 213 -8.44 10.61 -15.39
CA LYS A 213 -8.18 9.37 -16.12
C LYS A 213 -6.92 8.70 -15.62
N ILE A 214 -6.88 7.38 -15.70
CA ILE A 214 -5.70 6.57 -15.40
C ILE A 214 -5.34 5.77 -16.65
N ASN A 215 -4.05 5.75 -16.97
CA ASN A 215 -3.50 4.90 -18.00
C ASN A 215 -2.42 4.01 -17.39
N PHE A 216 -2.60 2.69 -17.45
CA PHE A 216 -1.66 1.74 -16.87
C PHE A 216 -0.26 1.80 -17.51
N SER A 217 -0.15 2.32 -18.76
CA SER A 217 1.16 2.53 -19.40
C SER A 217 2.05 3.56 -18.69
N HIS A 218 1.50 4.38 -17.80
CA HIS A 218 2.28 5.33 -17.01
C HIS A 218 3.01 4.68 -15.84
N PHE A 219 2.59 3.45 -15.48
CA PHE A 219 3.25 2.68 -14.43
C PHE A 219 4.32 1.77 -15.03
N PRO A 220 5.48 1.63 -14.36
CA PRO A 220 6.42 0.58 -14.71
C PRO A 220 5.81 -0.78 -14.37
N ARG A 221 6.45 -1.86 -14.79
CA ARG A 221 6.01 -3.22 -14.44
C ARG A 221 6.19 -3.48 -12.94
N LEU A 222 5.18 -3.13 -12.14
CA LEU A 222 5.16 -3.29 -10.68
C LEU A 222 4.80 -4.75 -10.33
N THR A 223 5.78 -5.64 -10.43
CA THR A 223 5.58 -7.10 -10.32
C THR A 223 5.20 -7.60 -8.93
N LYS A 224 5.21 -6.75 -7.92
CA LYS A 224 4.86 -7.08 -6.53
C LYS A 224 3.63 -6.36 -6.02
N LEU A 225 3.09 -5.40 -6.77
CA LEU A 225 1.94 -4.61 -6.34
C LEU A 225 0.70 -5.51 -6.17
N ARG A 226 0.15 -5.53 -4.96
CA ARG A 226 -1.02 -6.31 -4.57
C ARG A 226 -2.25 -5.46 -4.34
N ALA A 227 -2.08 -4.25 -3.81
CA ALA A 227 -3.18 -3.36 -3.49
C ALA A 227 -2.97 -1.97 -4.12
N PHE A 228 -4.00 -1.49 -4.81
CA PHE A 228 -3.98 -0.21 -5.49
C PHE A 228 -5.25 0.57 -5.16
N TYR A 229 -5.09 1.73 -4.54
CA TYR A 229 -6.16 2.57 -4.04
C TYR A 229 -6.26 3.85 -4.87
N LEU A 230 -7.40 4.03 -5.53
CA LEU A 230 -7.73 5.16 -6.41
C LEU A 230 -9.07 5.82 -6.06
N GLN A 231 -9.67 5.46 -4.92
CA GLN A 231 -10.98 5.93 -4.53
C GLN A 231 -11.00 7.46 -4.32
N TRP A 232 -12.17 8.05 -4.44
CA TRP A 232 -12.38 9.49 -4.25
C TRP A 232 -11.48 10.36 -5.13
N ASN A 233 -11.45 10.05 -6.43
CA ASN A 233 -10.90 10.85 -7.50
C ASN A 233 -12.03 11.33 -8.42
N ARG A 234 -11.69 11.71 -9.65
CA ARG A 234 -12.65 12.12 -10.69
C ARG A 234 -12.49 11.26 -11.95
N ILE A 235 -12.11 9.97 -11.76
CA ILE A 235 -11.73 9.08 -12.85
C ILE A 235 -12.98 8.73 -13.66
N LYS A 236 -12.94 9.10 -14.96
CA LYS A 236 -14.00 8.80 -15.93
C LYS A 236 -13.70 7.55 -16.76
N SER A 237 -12.42 7.25 -16.93
CA SER A 237 -11.97 6.07 -17.69
C SER A 237 -10.62 5.58 -17.20
N ILE A 238 -10.43 4.28 -17.34
CA ILE A 238 -9.15 3.61 -17.17
C ILE A 238 -8.79 2.98 -18.50
N SER A 239 -7.58 3.20 -18.97
CA SER A 239 -7.07 2.58 -20.18
C SER A 239 -5.94 1.63 -19.87
N GLN A 240 -5.96 0.46 -20.51
CA GLN A 240 -4.92 -0.56 -20.35
C GLN A 240 -3.53 -0.02 -20.75
N GLY A 241 -3.35 0.32 -22.02
CA GLY A 241 -2.11 0.88 -22.56
C GLY A 241 -0.85 0.03 -22.35
N ILE A 242 -0.98 -1.22 -21.89
CA ILE A 242 0.11 -2.16 -21.58
C ILE A 242 -0.08 -3.46 -22.34
N SER A 243 1.04 -4.07 -22.76
CA SER A 243 1.05 -5.35 -23.46
C SER A 243 1.26 -6.56 -22.56
N TRP A 244 1.38 -6.34 -21.24
CA TRP A 244 1.63 -7.36 -20.23
C TRP A 244 0.49 -7.46 -19.22
N LYS A 245 0.35 -8.61 -18.55
CA LYS A 245 -0.65 -8.82 -17.49
C LYS A 245 -0.09 -8.41 -16.12
N TRP A 246 -0.91 -7.74 -15.31
CA TRP A 246 -0.56 -7.34 -13.93
C TRP A 246 -0.97 -8.45 -12.94
N THR A 247 -0.19 -9.53 -12.96
CA THR A 247 -0.53 -10.79 -12.27
C THR A 247 -0.44 -10.72 -10.75
N SER A 248 0.20 -9.70 -10.18
CA SER A 248 0.33 -9.56 -8.72
C SER A 248 -0.84 -8.82 -8.07
N LEU A 249 -1.61 -8.03 -8.86
CA LEU A 249 -2.67 -7.18 -8.31
C LEU A 249 -3.85 -8.02 -7.84
N GLN A 250 -4.19 -7.86 -6.56
CA GLN A 250 -5.27 -8.58 -5.87
C GLN A 250 -6.41 -7.65 -5.45
N LYS A 251 -6.11 -6.40 -5.11
CA LYS A 251 -7.09 -5.41 -4.67
C LYS A 251 -7.01 -4.14 -5.51
N LEU A 252 -8.15 -3.71 -6.03
CA LEU A 252 -8.31 -2.43 -6.76
C LEU A 252 -9.53 -1.71 -6.21
N ASP A 253 -9.31 -0.53 -5.63
CA ASP A 253 -10.38 0.33 -5.13
C ASP A 253 -10.54 1.55 -6.04
N LEU A 254 -11.69 1.64 -6.69
CA LEU A 254 -12.12 2.69 -7.62
C LEU A 254 -13.38 3.42 -7.12
N SER A 255 -13.78 3.20 -5.88
CA SER A 255 -15.01 3.80 -5.34
C SER A 255 -14.96 5.33 -5.35
N GLY A 256 -16.12 5.97 -5.35
CA GLY A 256 -16.21 7.43 -5.31
C GLY A 256 -15.55 8.12 -6.53
N ASN A 257 -15.71 7.57 -7.72
CA ASN A 257 -15.19 8.13 -8.97
C ASN A 257 -16.33 8.51 -9.95
N GLU A 258 -16.00 8.81 -11.20
CA GLU A 258 -16.95 9.19 -12.24
C GLU A 258 -16.95 8.19 -13.40
N LEU A 259 -16.67 6.90 -13.13
CA LEU A 259 -16.64 5.85 -14.14
C LEU A 259 -18.04 5.66 -14.73
N GLN A 260 -18.15 5.75 -16.07
CA GLN A 260 -19.39 5.55 -16.83
C GLN A 260 -19.38 4.22 -17.57
N VAL A 261 -18.22 3.81 -18.05
CA VAL A 261 -18.02 2.61 -18.84
C VAL A 261 -16.77 1.89 -18.33
N MET A 262 -16.81 0.57 -18.38
CA MET A 262 -15.69 -0.31 -18.08
C MET A 262 -15.19 -0.95 -19.36
N ASP A 263 -13.91 -0.77 -19.66
CA ASP A 263 -13.25 -1.40 -20.80
C ASP A 263 -12.75 -2.79 -20.37
N ALA A 264 -13.29 -3.84 -20.99
CA ALA A 264 -12.93 -5.23 -20.73
C ALA A 264 -11.42 -5.47 -20.82
N SER A 265 -10.74 -4.85 -21.79
CA SER A 265 -9.30 -4.98 -21.99
C SER A 265 -8.48 -4.57 -20.75
N THR A 266 -8.98 -3.59 -20.00
CA THR A 266 -8.38 -3.13 -18.75
C THR A 266 -8.37 -4.23 -17.69
N TYR A 267 -9.46 -4.99 -17.56
CA TYR A 267 -9.59 -6.03 -16.54
C TYR A 267 -8.99 -7.37 -16.98
N GLN A 268 -8.96 -7.65 -18.26
CA GLN A 268 -8.25 -8.82 -18.84
C GLN A 268 -6.75 -8.81 -18.52
N CYS A 269 -6.16 -7.63 -18.27
CA CYS A 269 -4.76 -7.55 -17.83
C CYS A 269 -4.56 -7.77 -16.31
N LEU A 270 -5.65 -7.99 -15.53
CA LEU A 270 -5.66 -8.17 -14.07
C LEU A 270 -6.15 -9.59 -13.67
N PRO A 271 -5.50 -10.68 -14.09
CA PRO A 271 -6.06 -12.04 -13.99
C PRO A 271 -6.22 -12.55 -12.55
N ASN A 272 -5.54 -11.98 -11.59
CA ASN A 272 -5.57 -12.41 -10.19
C ASN A 272 -6.25 -11.39 -9.26
N LEU A 273 -7.07 -10.48 -9.83
CA LEU A 273 -7.81 -9.50 -9.05
C LEU A 273 -8.88 -10.21 -8.22
N GLN A 274 -8.82 -10.07 -6.89
CA GLN A 274 -9.72 -10.72 -5.94
C GLN A 274 -10.76 -9.76 -5.38
N THR A 275 -10.38 -8.51 -5.14
CA THR A 275 -11.27 -7.48 -4.58
C THR A 275 -11.34 -6.30 -5.53
N LEU A 276 -12.56 -5.96 -5.97
CA LEU A 276 -12.86 -4.82 -6.82
C LEU A 276 -13.96 -3.97 -6.19
N ASN A 277 -13.62 -2.74 -5.81
CA ASN A 277 -14.60 -1.79 -5.31
C ASN A 277 -14.93 -0.75 -6.38
N LEU A 278 -16.19 -0.69 -6.80
CA LEU A 278 -16.74 0.23 -7.80
C LEU A 278 -17.91 1.05 -7.24
N ASP A 279 -18.08 1.08 -5.93
CA ASP A 279 -19.16 1.84 -5.29
C ASP A 279 -19.10 3.32 -5.67
N SER A 280 -20.26 3.97 -5.66
CA SER A 280 -20.36 5.42 -5.86
C SER A 280 -19.68 5.91 -7.14
N ASN A 281 -20.00 5.29 -8.26
CA ASN A 281 -19.59 5.68 -9.61
C ASN A 281 -20.81 6.06 -10.47
N LYS A 282 -20.63 6.17 -11.78
CA LYS A 282 -21.70 6.51 -12.75
C LYS A 282 -21.97 5.37 -13.74
N LEU A 283 -21.76 4.11 -13.30
CA LEU A 283 -21.98 2.92 -14.13
C LEU A 283 -23.49 2.70 -14.32
N SER A 284 -23.93 2.54 -15.56
CA SER A 284 -25.33 2.22 -15.91
C SER A 284 -25.54 0.75 -16.29
N ASN A 285 -24.53 0.11 -16.79
CA ASN A 285 -24.45 -1.31 -17.12
C ASN A 285 -22.99 -1.78 -17.15
N ILE A 286 -22.78 -3.08 -17.29
CA ILE A 286 -21.46 -3.70 -17.49
C ILE A 286 -21.63 -4.75 -18.59
N SER A 287 -20.73 -4.72 -19.58
CA SER A 287 -20.78 -5.62 -20.72
C SER A 287 -20.42 -7.07 -20.37
N GLN A 288 -20.86 -8.02 -21.22
CA GLN A 288 -20.52 -9.44 -21.06
C GLN A 288 -19.01 -9.65 -21.03
N GLU A 289 -18.27 -9.03 -21.96
CA GLU A 289 -16.81 -9.18 -22.03
C GLU A 289 -16.12 -8.68 -20.75
N THR A 290 -16.69 -7.68 -20.09
CA THR A 290 -16.13 -7.16 -18.83
C THR A 290 -16.34 -8.15 -17.69
N VAL A 291 -17.56 -8.68 -17.50
CA VAL A 291 -17.83 -9.66 -16.43
C VAL A 291 -17.07 -10.97 -16.66
N ASP A 292 -16.89 -11.38 -17.93
CA ASP A 292 -16.11 -12.57 -18.29
C ASP A 292 -14.62 -12.43 -17.96
N SER A 293 -14.13 -11.19 -17.85
CA SER A 293 -12.75 -10.91 -17.45
C SER A 293 -12.51 -11.06 -15.94
N TRP A 294 -13.55 -11.16 -15.11
CA TRP A 294 -13.48 -11.21 -13.65
C TRP A 294 -13.31 -12.62 -13.10
N ILE A 295 -12.32 -13.33 -13.61
CA ILE A 295 -12.12 -14.77 -13.37
C ILE A 295 -11.70 -15.15 -11.95
N SER A 296 -11.14 -14.22 -11.18
CA SER A 296 -10.57 -14.47 -9.84
C SER A 296 -11.23 -13.66 -8.73
N LEU A 297 -12.31 -12.90 -9.04
CA LEU A 297 -12.96 -12.09 -8.02
C LEU A 297 -13.59 -12.95 -6.92
N THR A 298 -13.36 -12.54 -5.68
CA THR A 298 -13.96 -13.10 -4.46
C THR A 298 -14.78 -12.07 -3.69
N SER A 299 -14.57 -10.77 -3.97
CA SER A 299 -15.31 -9.67 -3.36
C SER A 299 -15.50 -8.56 -4.39
N ILE A 300 -16.73 -8.06 -4.49
CA ILE A 300 -17.10 -6.94 -5.36
C ILE A 300 -18.09 -6.02 -4.67
N SER A 301 -17.94 -4.71 -4.88
CA SER A 301 -18.86 -3.67 -4.41
C SER A 301 -19.32 -2.84 -5.61
N LEU A 302 -20.65 -2.68 -5.77
CA LEU A 302 -21.30 -2.08 -6.95
C LEU A 302 -22.41 -1.08 -6.59
N ALA A 303 -22.57 -0.72 -5.31
CA ALA A 303 -23.60 0.19 -4.86
C ALA A 303 -23.38 1.64 -5.30
N GLY A 304 -24.41 2.47 -5.17
CA GLY A 304 -24.28 3.91 -5.44
C GLY A 304 -23.94 4.24 -6.90
N ASN A 305 -24.26 3.37 -7.85
CA ASN A 305 -24.14 3.59 -9.29
C ASN A 305 -25.50 3.98 -9.90
N VAL A 306 -25.52 4.33 -11.18
CA VAL A 306 -26.73 4.77 -11.90
C VAL A 306 -27.31 3.63 -12.77
N TRP A 307 -27.54 2.46 -12.17
CA TRP A 307 -27.94 1.26 -12.87
C TRP A 307 -29.24 1.45 -13.69
N HIS A 308 -29.16 1.17 -14.97
CA HIS A 308 -30.31 1.20 -15.87
C HIS A 308 -30.86 -0.20 -16.06
N CYS A 309 -31.97 -0.53 -15.37
CA CYS A 309 -32.59 -1.85 -15.34
C CYS A 309 -33.37 -2.13 -16.61
N SER A 310 -32.66 -2.36 -17.71
CA SER A 310 -33.13 -2.80 -19.03
C SER A 310 -32.36 -4.04 -19.45
N SER A 311 -32.56 -4.54 -20.67
CA SER A 311 -31.86 -5.71 -21.19
C SER A 311 -30.32 -5.61 -21.12
N SER A 312 -29.77 -4.39 -21.10
CA SER A 312 -28.34 -4.17 -20.98
C SER A 312 -27.73 -4.55 -19.61
N ILE A 313 -28.57 -4.70 -18.56
CA ILE A 313 -28.10 -5.12 -17.23
C ILE A 313 -27.93 -6.64 -17.11
N CYS A 314 -28.53 -7.41 -18.06
CA CYS A 314 -28.65 -8.86 -17.98
C CYS A 314 -27.29 -9.60 -17.90
N PRO A 315 -26.23 -9.19 -18.60
CA PRO A 315 -24.93 -9.82 -18.47
C PRO A 315 -24.42 -9.78 -17.02
N LEU A 316 -24.51 -8.59 -16.37
CA LEU A 316 -24.09 -8.43 -14.98
C LEU A 316 -24.94 -9.27 -14.04
N VAL A 317 -26.28 -9.28 -14.20
CA VAL A 317 -27.17 -10.07 -13.33
C VAL A 317 -26.93 -11.57 -13.52
N ALA A 318 -26.71 -12.05 -14.74
CA ALA A 318 -26.37 -13.44 -14.99
C ALA A 318 -25.07 -13.85 -14.31
N TRP A 319 -24.06 -12.99 -14.35
CA TRP A 319 -22.80 -13.21 -13.66
C TRP A 319 -23.00 -13.21 -12.14
N LEU A 320 -23.74 -12.23 -11.58
CA LEU A 320 -23.99 -12.12 -10.14
C LEU A 320 -24.71 -13.34 -9.55
N ARG A 321 -25.64 -13.95 -10.31
CA ARG A 321 -26.34 -15.18 -9.88
C ARG A 321 -25.40 -16.38 -9.70
N ASN A 322 -24.31 -16.41 -10.43
CA ASN A 322 -23.28 -17.46 -10.37
C ASN A 322 -22.09 -17.08 -9.47
N PHE A 323 -22.08 -15.85 -8.96
CA PHE A 323 -20.98 -15.34 -8.14
C PHE A 323 -21.12 -15.84 -6.69
N ASN A 324 -20.19 -16.71 -6.27
CA ASN A 324 -20.14 -17.27 -4.91
C ASN A 324 -19.29 -16.46 -3.93
N GLY A 325 -18.84 -15.26 -4.33
CA GLY A 325 -18.05 -14.38 -3.50
C GLY A 325 -18.89 -13.45 -2.63
N ASN A 326 -18.21 -12.51 -1.96
CA ASN A 326 -18.83 -11.51 -1.11
C ASN A 326 -19.28 -10.28 -1.93
N MET A 327 -20.55 -9.91 -1.81
CA MET A 327 -21.12 -8.67 -2.35
C MET A 327 -21.60 -7.82 -1.17
N GLU A 328 -20.91 -6.72 -0.90
CA GLU A 328 -21.09 -5.96 0.36
C GLU A 328 -22.37 -5.13 0.40
N THR A 329 -22.95 -4.74 -0.73
CA THR A 329 -24.05 -3.75 -0.78
C THR A 329 -25.03 -4.00 -1.92
N ALA A 330 -26.31 -3.61 -1.70
CA ALA A 330 -27.36 -3.76 -2.69
C ALA A 330 -27.23 -2.75 -3.85
N MET A 331 -27.43 -3.23 -5.06
CA MET A 331 -27.52 -2.42 -6.27
C MET A 331 -28.95 -1.93 -6.47
N ILE A 332 -29.16 -0.62 -6.66
CA ILE A 332 -30.48 -0.01 -6.84
C ILE A 332 -30.62 0.53 -8.27
N CYS A 333 -31.75 0.29 -8.90
CA CYS A 333 -32.08 0.82 -10.22
C CYS A 333 -32.27 2.34 -10.16
N ALA A 334 -31.51 3.09 -10.96
CA ALA A 334 -31.72 4.52 -11.19
C ALA A 334 -32.73 4.80 -12.33
N GLY A 335 -32.99 3.84 -13.18
CA GLY A 335 -33.94 3.90 -14.29
C GLY A 335 -34.21 2.51 -14.88
N PRO A 336 -35.21 2.40 -15.74
CA PRO A 336 -36.27 3.35 -16.14
C PRO A 336 -37.25 3.66 -14.98
N LYS A 337 -38.12 4.66 -15.12
CA LYS A 337 -39.06 5.12 -14.05
C LYS A 337 -39.81 3.98 -13.35
N LYS A 338 -40.27 2.95 -14.10
CA LYS A 338 -41.01 1.81 -13.54
C LYS A 338 -40.20 0.93 -12.58
N ALA A 339 -38.88 0.93 -12.71
CA ALA A 339 -37.96 0.13 -11.86
C ALA A 339 -37.16 0.99 -10.88
N GLN A 340 -37.28 2.30 -10.94
CA GLN A 340 -36.51 3.23 -10.12
C GLN A 340 -36.71 2.98 -8.63
N GLY A 341 -35.61 2.90 -7.86
CA GLY A 341 -35.62 2.64 -6.43
C GLY A 341 -35.74 1.17 -6.02
N VAL A 342 -36.00 0.26 -6.97
CA VAL A 342 -36.06 -1.19 -6.73
C VAL A 342 -34.63 -1.75 -6.82
N THR A 343 -34.34 -2.82 -6.08
CA THR A 343 -33.04 -3.50 -6.25
C THR A 343 -32.93 -4.09 -7.67
N VAL A 344 -31.72 -4.15 -8.21
CA VAL A 344 -31.50 -4.64 -9.59
C VAL A 344 -31.99 -6.07 -9.74
N ILE A 345 -31.79 -6.93 -8.76
CA ILE A 345 -32.23 -8.33 -8.81
C ILE A 345 -33.75 -8.43 -8.81
N ASP A 346 -34.40 -7.75 -7.87
CA ASP A 346 -35.88 -7.76 -7.77
C ASP A 346 -36.52 -7.14 -9.03
N ALA A 347 -35.94 -6.07 -9.57
CA ALA A 347 -36.44 -5.44 -10.78
C ALA A 347 -36.37 -6.40 -12.01
N VAL A 348 -35.26 -7.15 -12.14
CA VAL A 348 -35.09 -8.12 -13.24
C VAL A 348 -36.10 -9.25 -13.12
N GLU A 349 -36.43 -9.70 -11.92
CA GLU A 349 -37.41 -10.77 -11.69
C GLU A 349 -38.83 -10.26 -11.87
N THR A 350 -39.21 -9.18 -11.19
CA THR A 350 -40.57 -8.61 -11.21
C THR A 350 -40.98 -8.16 -12.60
N PHE A 351 -40.10 -7.50 -13.36
CA PHE A 351 -40.41 -6.99 -14.68
C PHE A 351 -39.97 -7.94 -15.80
N SER A 352 -39.46 -9.14 -15.49
CA SER A 352 -39.01 -10.15 -16.45
C SER A 352 -38.03 -9.62 -17.50
N ILE A 353 -37.12 -8.70 -17.08
CA ILE A 353 -36.25 -7.90 -17.97
C ILE A 353 -35.32 -8.78 -18.81
N CYS A 354 -34.79 -9.87 -18.21
CA CYS A 354 -33.80 -10.73 -18.84
C CYS A 354 -34.41 -12.05 -19.41
N LYS A 355 -35.74 -12.14 -19.50
CA LYS A 355 -36.36 -13.28 -20.20
C LYS A 355 -36.24 -13.04 -21.70
N VAL A 356 -35.57 -13.94 -22.40
CA VAL A 356 -35.61 -14.00 -23.86
C VAL A 356 -37.03 -14.41 -24.25
N THR A 357 -37.86 -13.48 -24.72
CA THR A 357 -39.07 -13.82 -25.48
C THR A 357 -38.60 -14.51 -26.76
N PRO A 358 -38.99 -15.75 -27.04
CA PRO A 358 -38.70 -16.33 -28.33
C PRO A 358 -39.38 -15.42 -29.36
N THR A 359 -38.59 -14.72 -30.15
CA THR A 359 -39.10 -13.99 -31.31
C THR A 359 -39.76 -15.01 -32.20
N THR A 360 -41.10 -14.98 -32.24
CA THR A 360 -41.88 -15.75 -33.20
C THR A 360 -41.36 -15.30 -34.56
N LEU A 361 -40.62 -16.18 -35.23
CA LEU A 361 -40.31 -16.03 -36.65
C LEU A 361 -41.64 -15.98 -37.33
N VAL A 362 -42.10 -14.78 -37.69
CA VAL A 362 -43.19 -14.63 -38.65
C VAL A 362 -42.63 -15.13 -39.98
N VAL A 363 -42.84 -16.42 -40.22
CA VAL A 363 -42.67 -17.00 -41.54
C VAL A 363 -43.73 -16.35 -42.39
N SER A 364 -43.37 -15.30 -43.12
CA SER A 364 -44.18 -14.75 -44.20
C SER A 364 -44.26 -15.81 -45.27
N THR A 365 -45.40 -16.56 -45.31
CA THR A 365 -45.78 -17.44 -46.37
C THR A 365 -45.99 -16.56 -47.60
N ILE A 366 -44.99 -16.48 -48.47
CA ILE A 366 -45.15 -15.91 -49.81
C ILE A 366 -45.88 -16.94 -50.60
N ALA A 367 -47.18 -16.66 -50.89
CA ALA A 367 -47.97 -17.40 -51.82
C ALA A 367 -47.36 -17.27 -53.22
N SER A 368 -46.99 -18.40 -53.79
CA SER A 368 -46.56 -18.55 -55.19
C SER A 368 -47.64 -18.13 -56.13
N LEU A 369 -47.37 -17.15 -56.96
CA LEU A 369 -48.04 -16.95 -58.26
C LEU A 369 -47.02 -17.19 -59.36
N ASN A 370 -47.20 -18.33 -60.04
CA ASN A 370 -46.55 -18.68 -61.30
C ASN A 370 -46.98 -17.72 -62.40
N THR A 371 -46.03 -17.08 -63.08
CA THR A 371 -46.11 -16.89 -64.53
C THR A 371 -44.69 -16.77 -65.08
N GLY A 372 -44.42 -17.63 -66.09
CA GLY A 372 -43.11 -17.81 -66.69
C GLY A 372 -42.67 -16.70 -67.62
N SER A 373 -41.42 -16.60 -67.77
CA SER A 373 -40.66 -16.39 -68.99
C SER A 373 -39.18 -16.48 -68.74
N GLN A 374 -38.55 -17.25 -69.58
CA GLN A 374 -37.09 -17.55 -69.58
C GLN A 374 -36.30 -16.47 -70.37
N PRO A 375 -35.04 -16.59 -70.63
CA PRO A 375 -33.99 -15.71 -69.96
C PRO A 375 -33.29 -14.85 -71.02
N GLU A 376 -32.63 -13.84 -70.60
CA GLU A 376 -31.61 -13.19 -71.43
C GLU A 376 -30.31 -12.97 -70.64
N LEU A 377 -29.29 -13.63 -71.17
CA LEU A 377 -27.90 -13.50 -70.85
C LEU A 377 -27.32 -12.17 -71.39
N LEU A 378 -26.72 -11.35 -70.68
CA LEU A 378 -25.65 -10.46 -71.14
C LEU A 378 -24.75 -9.99 -69.96
N PRO A 379 -23.52 -9.48 -70.23
CA PRO A 379 -22.30 -10.09 -69.67
C PRO A 379 -21.57 -9.21 -68.66
N PHE A 380 -20.65 -9.84 -67.91
CA PHE A 380 -19.67 -9.20 -67.03
C PHE A 380 -18.80 -8.19 -67.77
N PRO A 381 -18.41 -7.08 -67.12
CA PRO A 381 -17.20 -6.36 -67.51
C PRO A 381 -16.03 -6.82 -66.62
N THR A 382 -15.00 -7.15 -67.36
CA THR A 382 -13.64 -7.53 -67.04
C THR A 382 -12.89 -6.58 -66.11
N LEU A 383 -12.07 -7.20 -65.25
CA LEU A 383 -10.96 -6.55 -64.56
C LEU A 383 -9.98 -5.85 -65.50
N SER A 384 -9.49 -4.73 -65.10
CA SER A 384 -8.17 -4.24 -65.52
C SER A 384 -7.25 -4.03 -64.30
N ARG A 385 -6.25 -4.76 -64.36
CA ARG A 385 -4.98 -4.92 -63.71
C ARG A 385 -4.18 -3.61 -63.67
N VAL A 386 -3.67 -3.22 -62.51
CA VAL A 386 -2.39 -2.49 -62.40
C VAL A 386 -1.55 -3.17 -61.34
N GLU A 387 -0.62 -3.99 -61.81
CA GLU A 387 0.60 -4.40 -61.10
C GLU A 387 1.63 -3.29 -61.27
N GLN A 388 2.35 -2.99 -60.16
CA GLN A 388 3.82 -2.67 -60.15
C GLN A 388 4.26 -2.70 -58.69
N GLU A 389 4.93 -3.77 -58.34
CA GLU A 389 6.39 -3.91 -58.11
C GLU A 389 6.95 -3.05 -57.00
N LEU A 390 7.33 -3.66 -55.90
CA LEU A 390 8.69 -3.57 -55.38
C LEU A 390 9.06 -4.82 -54.59
N THR A 391 9.69 -5.76 -55.27
CA THR A 391 10.47 -6.87 -54.71
C THR A 391 11.74 -6.34 -54.11
N ARG A 392 12.01 -6.67 -52.81
CA ARG A 392 13.40 -6.86 -52.29
C ARG A 392 13.48 -8.08 -51.40
N SER A 393 14.09 -9.04 -51.98
CA SER A 393 14.85 -10.19 -51.52
C SER A 393 15.22 -10.18 -50.03
N CYS A 394 14.82 -11.24 -49.31
CA CYS A 394 15.62 -11.81 -48.24
C CYS A 394 15.72 -13.33 -48.50
N THR A 395 16.95 -13.74 -48.70
CA THR A 395 17.45 -15.07 -48.96
C THR A 395 17.06 -16.05 -47.86
N ALA A 396 16.53 -17.18 -48.27
CA ALA A 396 16.18 -18.34 -47.45
C ALA A 396 17.44 -19.02 -46.96
N ILE A 397 17.49 -19.34 -45.66
CA ILE A 397 18.37 -20.34 -45.07
C ILE A 397 17.47 -21.52 -44.69
N PRO A 398 17.79 -22.76 -45.06
CA PRO A 398 16.89 -23.91 -44.87
C PRO A 398 16.94 -24.40 -43.41
N CYS A 399 15.77 -24.61 -42.82
CA CYS A 399 15.62 -25.32 -41.57
C CYS A 399 15.84 -26.82 -41.76
N PRO A 400 16.59 -27.51 -40.89
CA PRO A 400 16.64 -28.96 -40.90
C PRO A 400 15.36 -29.53 -40.25
N SER A 401 14.76 -30.47 -40.94
CA SER A 401 13.66 -31.32 -40.50
C SER A 401 14.09 -32.17 -39.31
N ILE A 402 13.45 -32.00 -38.17
CA ILE A 402 13.56 -32.92 -37.03
C ILE A 402 12.17 -33.56 -36.83
N SER A 403 12.18 -34.88 -36.94
CA SER A 403 11.05 -35.76 -36.65
C SER A 403 10.55 -35.62 -35.21
N PRO A 404 9.27 -35.84 -34.91
CA PRO A 404 8.75 -35.75 -33.56
C PRO A 404 9.17 -36.98 -32.75
N THR A 405 10.13 -36.81 -31.84
CA THR A 405 10.35 -37.76 -30.75
C THR A 405 9.57 -37.26 -29.55
N SER A 406 8.66 -38.10 -29.06
CA SER A 406 7.89 -37.94 -27.84
C SER A 406 8.80 -37.62 -26.65
N PRO A 407 8.48 -36.64 -25.79
CA PRO A 407 9.17 -36.47 -24.52
C PRO A 407 8.60 -37.48 -23.53
N GLU A 408 9.32 -38.55 -23.27
CA GLU A 408 9.17 -39.33 -22.04
C GLU A 408 9.38 -38.37 -20.84
N GLN A 409 8.41 -38.31 -19.99
CA GLN A 409 8.51 -37.67 -18.70
C GLN A 409 9.43 -38.51 -17.81
N ASN A 410 10.69 -38.10 -17.69
CA ASN A 410 11.55 -38.55 -16.64
C ASN A 410 11.05 -38.01 -15.30
N PHE A 411 10.19 -38.78 -14.61
CA PHE A 411 10.07 -38.70 -13.18
C PHE A 411 11.40 -39.09 -12.55
N GLU A 412 12.16 -38.09 -12.05
CA GLU A 412 13.29 -38.36 -11.17
C GLU A 412 12.77 -39.15 -9.96
N TYR A 413 13.10 -40.42 -9.90
CA TYR A 413 12.83 -41.31 -8.78
C TYR A 413 13.68 -40.82 -7.60
N VAL A 414 13.09 -39.95 -6.75
CA VAL A 414 13.70 -39.50 -5.50
C VAL A 414 13.95 -40.75 -4.66
N SER A 415 15.24 -41.15 -4.56
CA SER A 415 15.66 -42.34 -3.85
C SER A 415 15.02 -42.37 -2.45
N PHE A 416 14.34 -43.47 -2.13
CA PHE A 416 13.62 -43.70 -0.86
C PHE A 416 14.50 -43.40 0.36
N HIS A 417 15.80 -43.59 0.24
CA HIS A 417 16.83 -43.28 1.26
C HIS A 417 16.92 -41.77 1.57
N LYS A 418 16.71 -40.86 0.59
CA LYS A 418 16.74 -39.42 0.82
C LYS A 418 15.50 -38.96 1.58
N ILE A 419 14.36 -39.59 1.33
CA ILE A 419 13.11 -39.30 2.04
C ILE A 419 13.23 -39.77 3.50
N ILE A 420 13.73 -41.00 3.73
CA ILE A 420 13.94 -41.53 5.07
C ILE A 420 14.94 -40.67 5.86
N ALA A 421 16.06 -40.28 5.24
CA ALA A 421 17.04 -39.39 5.88
C ALA A 421 16.43 -38.02 6.25
N GLY A 422 15.60 -37.46 5.38
CA GLY A 422 14.86 -36.22 5.66
C GLY A 422 13.89 -36.37 6.85
N CYS A 423 13.13 -37.46 6.91
CA CYS A 423 12.22 -37.75 8.01
C CYS A 423 12.95 -37.94 9.34
N ILE A 424 14.11 -38.65 9.33
CA ILE A 424 14.94 -38.83 10.53
C ILE A 424 15.51 -37.48 11.00
N ALA A 425 16.02 -36.64 10.11
CA ALA A 425 16.53 -35.32 10.45
C ALA A 425 15.44 -34.41 11.05
N LEU A 426 14.22 -34.49 10.51
CA LEU A 426 13.08 -33.71 10.99
C LEU A 426 12.61 -34.18 12.38
N SER A 427 12.57 -35.50 12.61
CA SER A 427 12.21 -36.05 13.91
C SER A 427 13.26 -35.75 14.99
N LEU A 428 14.54 -35.75 14.67
CA LEU A 428 15.62 -35.36 15.57
C LEU A 428 15.54 -33.85 15.93
N SER A 429 15.25 -32.99 14.96
CA SER A 429 15.09 -31.54 15.23
C SER A 429 13.89 -31.26 16.14
N VAL A 430 12.78 -31.94 15.95
CA VAL A 430 11.60 -31.84 16.83
C VAL A 430 11.93 -32.33 18.23
N ALA A 431 12.64 -33.45 18.36
CA ALA A 431 13.06 -33.98 19.66
C ALA A 431 13.96 -33.01 20.43
N ILE A 432 14.90 -32.34 19.74
CA ILE A 432 15.78 -31.32 20.33
C ILE A 432 14.96 -30.13 20.81
N ILE A 433 14.02 -29.64 20.01
CA ILE A 433 13.13 -28.53 20.39
C ILE A 433 12.32 -28.87 21.65
N LEU A 434 11.73 -30.06 21.69
CA LEU A 434 10.98 -30.52 22.87
C LEU A 434 11.86 -30.66 24.10
N LEU A 435 13.11 -31.10 23.93
CA LEU A 435 14.08 -31.22 25.03
C LEU A 435 14.48 -29.83 25.56
N VAL A 436 14.69 -28.86 24.69
CA VAL A 436 14.96 -27.46 25.08
C VAL A 436 13.77 -26.88 25.84
N ILE A 437 12.54 -27.11 25.36
CA ILE A 437 11.33 -26.67 26.02
C ILE A 437 11.21 -27.33 27.42
N TYR A 438 11.45 -28.64 27.51
CA TYR A 438 11.40 -29.39 28.77
C TYR A 438 12.45 -28.90 29.79
N VAL A 439 13.71 -28.69 29.34
CA VAL A 439 14.78 -28.16 30.18
C VAL A 439 14.49 -26.74 30.64
N SER A 440 13.98 -25.89 29.74
CA SER A 440 13.55 -24.52 30.08
C SER A 440 12.39 -24.52 31.08
N TRP A 441 11.43 -25.43 30.94
CA TRP A 441 10.32 -25.58 31.87
C TRP A 441 10.78 -26.04 33.25
N LYS A 442 11.73 -26.99 33.32
CA LYS A 442 12.28 -27.52 34.57
C LYS A 442 13.22 -26.52 35.28
N ARG A 443 13.94 -25.68 34.53
CA ARG A 443 14.95 -24.73 35.04
C ARG A 443 14.35 -23.40 35.50
N TYR A 444 13.18 -22.98 34.97
CA TYR A 444 12.53 -21.71 35.27
C TYR A 444 11.04 -21.83 35.57
N PRO A 445 10.63 -22.57 36.62
CA PRO A 445 9.20 -22.78 36.92
C PRO A 445 8.46 -21.50 37.37
N SER A 446 9.20 -20.49 37.88
CA SER A 446 8.65 -19.22 38.35
C SER A 446 8.26 -18.27 37.21
N SER A 447 8.99 -18.27 36.10
CA SER A 447 8.75 -17.36 34.95
C SER A 447 7.48 -17.72 34.18
N ILE A 448 7.16 -19.01 34.08
CA ILE A 448 5.93 -19.48 33.41
C ILE A 448 4.68 -19.18 34.25
N LYS A 449 4.78 -19.31 35.59
CA LYS A 449 3.69 -18.93 36.51
C LYS A 449 3.42 -17.41 36.45
N GLN A 450 4.46 -16.57 36.31
CA GLN A 450 4.28 -15.13 36.14
C GLN A 450 3.63 -14.79 34.77
N LEU A 451 3.97 -15.48 33.70
CA LEU A 451 3.35 -15.29 32.38
C LEU A 451 1.88 -15.74 32.37
N GLN A 452 1.54 -16.86 33.03
CA GLN A 452 0.16 -17.30 33.20
C GLN A 452 -0.64 -16.34 34.09
N GLN A 453 -0.07 -15.84 35.19
CA GLN A 453 -0.74 -14.83 36.01
C GLN A 453 -0.94 -13.52 35.24
N ARG A 454 0.03 -13.07 34.44
CA ARG A 454 -0.14 -11.88 33.57
C ARG A 454 -1.21 -12.09 32.48
N SER A 455 -1.35 -13.29 31.93
CA SER A 455 -2.42 -13.60 30.96
C SER A 455 -3.81 -13.68 31.60
N MET A 456 -3.89 -14.21 32.82
CA MET A 456 -5.14 -14.27 33.60
C MET A 456 -5.57 -12.90 34.11
N VAL A 457 -4.63 -12.06 34.51
CA VAL A 457 -4.89 -10.67 34.90
C VAL A 457 -5.31 -9.85 33.67
N LYS A 458 -4.73 -10.07 32.47
CA LYS A 458 -5.21 -9.47 31.23
C LYS A 458 -6.62 -9.92 30.85
N LYS A 459 -6.96 -11.21 31.04
CA LYS A 459 -8.33 -11.71 30.78
C LYS A 459 -9.33 -11.18 31.80
N ARG A 460 -8.98 -11.05 33.07
CA ARG A 460 -9.86 -10.41 34.09
C ARG A 460 -10.03 -8.91 33.87
N LYS A 461 -8.95 -8.18 33.52
CA LYS A 461 -9.05 -6.74 33.16
C LYS A 461 -9.92 -6.52 31.93
N LYS A 462 -9.87 -7.41 30.92
CA LYS A 462 -10.73 -7.31 29.73
C LYS A 462 -12.23 -7.52 30.03
N LYS A 463 -12.59 -8.16 31.15
CA LYS A 463 -14.00 -8.41 31.56
C LYS A 463 -14.53 -7.32 32.51
N VAL A 464 -13.66 -6.49 33.12
CA VAL A 464 -14.03 -5.38 34.01
C VAL A 464 -13.93 -4.01 33.33
N GLN A 465 -13.24 -3.91 32.18
CA GLN A 465 -12.98 -2.67 31.45
C GLN A 465 -13.94 -2.40 30.28
N GLN A 466 -15.18 -2.90 30.37
CA GLN A 466 -16.26 -2.40 29.50
C GLN A 466 -16.92 -1.11 30.07
N THR A 467 -16.33 -0.50 31.08
CA THR A 467 -16.91 0.70 31.74
C THR A 467 -15.89 1.78 32.10
N GLU A 468 -14.69 1.79 31.52
CA GLU A 468 -13.74 2.90 31.74
C GLU A 468 -13.08 3.37 30.45
N CYS A 469 -13.19 4.66 30.17
CA CYS A 469 -12.53 5.34 29.08
C CYS A 469 -11.01 5.21 29.19
N THR A 470 -10.38 4.50 28.28
CA THR A 470 -8.91 4.52 28.14
C THR A 470 -8.52 5.25 26.87
N VAL A 471 -7.86 6.37 27.04
CA VAL A 471 -6.98 6.96 26.01
C VAL A 471 -5.81 6.01 25.85
N SER A 472 -5.83 5.20 24.80
CA SER A 472 -4.73 4.33 24.45
C SER A 472 -4.10 4.78 23.14
N SER A 473 -2.85 5.18 23.25
CA SER A 473 -1.95 5.51 22.15
C SER A 473 -1.58 4.26 21.33
N SER A 474 -2.23 4.06 20.20
CA SER A 474 -1.64 3.33 19.07
C SER A 474 -2.16 3.95 17.77
N LEU A 475 -1.28 4.63 17.08
CA LEU A 475 -1.51 5.27 15.79
C LEU A 475 -2.03 4.30 14.72
N GLN A 476 -1.88 3.00 14.91
CA GLN A 476 -2.32 1.99 13.96
C GLN A 476 -3.85 1.78 13.98
N GLU A 477 -4.52 2.01 15.13
CA GLU A 477 -6.00 1.94 15.23
C GLU A 477 -6.70 3.19 14.70
N TYR A 478 -6.02 4.34 14.65
CA TYR A 478 -6.61 5.60 14.17
C TYR A 478 -6.84 5.61 12.65
N TYR A 479 -6.05 4.83 11.89
CA TYR A 479 -6.16 4.75 10.43
C TYR A 479 -7.27 3.82 9.92
N VAL A 480 -7.80 2.91 10.75
CA VAL A 480 -8.77 1.89 10.31
C VAL A 480 -10.24 2.35 10.46
N ASN A 481 -10.55 3.32 11.30
CA ASN A 481 -11.94 3.64 11.69
C ASN A 481 -12.43 5.05 11.34
N TYR A 482 -11.72 5.84 10.52
CA TYR A 482 -12.22 7.15 10.11
C TYR A 482 -13.17 7.04 8.91
N LYS A 483 -14.47 7.16 9.17
CA LYS A 483 -15.53 7.29 8.17
C LYS A 483 -15.96 8.77 8.13
N PRO A 484 -15.61 9.57 7.11
CA PRO A 484 -16.08 10.95 7.02
C PRO A 484 -17.56 10.96 6.61
N THR A 485 -18.41 11.46 7.48
CA THR A 485 -19.81 11.77 7.18
C THR A 485 -19.95 13.23 6.77
N ASN A 486 -19.83 13.54 5.51
CA ASN A 486 -20.17 14.77 4.78
C ASN A 486 -19.00 15.53 4.18
N ALA A 487 -19.11 15.72 2.86
CA ALA A 487 -18.14 16.43 2.01
C ALA A 487 -18.09 17.95 2.23
N GLU A 488 -19.03 18.52 2.98
CA GLU A 488 -19.14 19.99 3.16
C GLU A 488 -18.26 20.56 4.28
N THR A 489 -17.72 19.73 5.16
CA THR A 489 -16.86 20.19 6.27
C THR A 489 -15.38 20.36 5.92
N MET A 490 -14.96 19.96 4.73
CA MET A 490 -13.54 20.05 4.34
C MET A 490 -13.10 21.41 3.81
N ASP A 491 -14.00 22.22 3.27
CA ASP A 491 -13.63 23.55 2.75
C ASP A 491 -13.36 24.58 3.85
N MET A 492 -13.86 24.38 5.07
CA MET A 492 -13.64 25.29 6.20
C MET A 492 -12.29 25.12 6.92
N LEU A 493 -11.61 24.01 6.75
CA LEU A 493 -10.29 23.77 7.38
C LEU A 493 -9.12 24.41 6.63
N VAL A 494 -9.35 24.95 5.42
CA VAL A 494 -8.30 25.57 4.60
C VAL A 494 -8.18 27.07 4.81
N ASN A 495 -9.19 27.73 5.38
CA ASN A 495 -9.21 29.20 5.59
C ASN A 495 -9.28 29.55 7.07
N GLY A 496 -8.35 29.06 7.88
CA GLY A 496 -8.37 29.30 9.33
C GLY A 496 -7.94 30.69 9.74
N THR A 497 -8.86 31.47 10.26
CA THR A 497 -8.63 32.56 11.22
C THR A 497 -9.74 32.50 12.27
N GLY A 498 -9.42 32.02 13.48
CA GLY A 498 -10.29 32.07 14.66
C GLY A 498 -10.06 30.92 15.64
N PRO A 499 -10.21 31.14 16.96
CA PRO A 499 -10.05 30.11 17.95
C PRO A 499 -11.26 29.17 17.94
N TYR A 500 -11.05 27.88 17.71
CA TYR A 500 -12.10 26.87 17.68
C TYR A 500 -12.22 26.17 19.02
N THR A 501 -13.35 26.37 19.69
CA THR A 501 -13.86 25.51 20.76
C THR A 501 -14.67 24.39 20.11
N TYR A 502 -14.30 23.13 20.35
CA TYR A 502 -15.09 21.98 19.92
C TYR A 502 -16.14 21.65 20.99
N THR A 503 -17.40 21.84 20.67
CA THR A 503 -18.50 21.21 21.43
C THR A 503 -18.82 19.88 20.79
N ILE A 504 -18.54 18.79 21.50
CA ILE A 504 -19.05 17.45 21.18
C ILE A 504 -20.48 17.41 21.75
N SER A 505 -21.46 17.46 20.89
CA SER A 505 -22.85 17.17 21.28
C SER A 505 -23.03 15.66 21.40
N GLY A 506 -23.09 15.20 22.63
CA GLY A 506 -23.34 13.79 22.93
C GLY A 506 -22.94 13.48 24.37
N SER A 507 -23.60 14.14 25.31
CA SER A 507 -23.82 13.77 26.73
C SER A 507 -22.87 12.79 27.42
N ARG A 508 -21.94 13.30 28.19
CA ARG A 508 -21.83 13.25 29.65
C ARG A 508 -20.53 13.88 30.08
N GLU A 509 -20.68 14.93 30.87
CA GLU A 509 -19.60 15.53 31.62
C GLU A 509 -18.95 14.48 32.53
N CYS A 510 -17.64 14.41 32.51
CA CYS A 510 -16.84 13.90 33.61
C CYS A 510 -15.97 15.07 34.08
N GLU A 511 -16.38 15.67 35.20
CA GLU A 511 -15.52 16.48 36.03
C GLU A 511 -14.42 15.60 36.65
N VAL A 512 -13.26 16.03 36.58
CA VAL A 512 -12.04 16.24 37.40
C VAL A 512 -10.83 16.17 36.53
#